data_bf7b80f6625b4706fe9c67a6e93695a1
#
_entry.id   bf7b80f6625b4706fe9c67a6e93695a1
#
_cell.length_a   1.000
_cell.length_b   1.000
_cell.length_c   1.000
_cell.angle_alpha   90.00
_cell.angle_beta   90.00
_cell.angle_gamma   90.00
#
_symmetry.space_group_name_H-M   'P 1'
#
loop_
_entity.id
_entity.type
_entity.pdbx_description
1 polymer ?
#
loop_
_entity_poly.entity_id
_entity_poly.type
_entity_poly.pdbx_seq_one_letter_code
_entity_poly.pdbx_strand_id
1 'polypeptide(L)'
;MPGSVTTAPAPAVMAGLDPAIHDLNPGDPVDDRVYPRIESGDGHDEFFDGAGDPEPLSPAGGVRLTGIDLAQPLSPAVKAAIDAAFLAHHIVVFPNQSLTREQQFLFAANFGPVEAHGAHRGENKRYGVAHVMSNLGPDGTPTFRFSKAANYHWHTDKPYHPAPPMLTMLYAIELPPAGGDTEFGNMALAYSALPEGMKRRIAGLRAVFRPAFDGTRPAVDHPLVRTHPDTGVKSLYIGNHSTHILGLPEAEGAALLAELLQRATQPRFVYAHRWRVGDLVMWDNRSLLHRAVANYEVEKYRRVMHRSVVRGTVPF
;
A
#
# COMPACT_ATOMS: atom_id res chain seq x y z
N MET A 1 -20.31 -13.60 43.97
CA MET A 1 -20.90 -12.44 43.30
C MET A 1 -19.98 -12.07 42.14
N PRO A 2 -20.28 -12.31 40.87
CA PRO A 2 -19.42 -11.90 39.76
C PRO A 2 -19.80 -10.48 39.35
N GLY A 3 -18.78 -9.59 39.31
CA GLY A 3 -18.91 -8.22 38.87
C GLY A 3 -19.09 -8.13 37.35
N SER A 4 -20.10 -7.41 36.94
CA SER A 4 -20.46 -7.11 35.56
C SER A 4 -19.40 -6.19 34.92
N VAL A 5 -18.79 -6.65 33.83
CA VAL A 5 -18.00 -5.82 32.93
C VAL A 5 -18.96 -5.07 32.03
N THR A 6 -19.11 -3.77 32.25
CA THR A 6 -19.81 -2.86 31.36
C THR A 6 -18.95 -2.60 30.14
N THR A 7 -19.39 -3.08 28.99
CA THR A 7 -18.86 -2.69 27.67
C THR A 7 -19.30 -1.26 27.35
N ALA A 8 -18.34 -0.38 27.12
CA ALA A 8 -18.60 0.97 26.62
C ALA A 8 -19.16 0.90 25.17
N PRO A 9 -20.16 1.72 24.83
CA PRO A 9 -20.71 1.74 23.50
C PRO A 9 -19.75 2.43 22.52
N ALA A 10 -19.69 1.89 21.31
CA ALA A 10 -19.00 2.51 20.18
C ALA A 10 -19.61 3.89 19.87
N PRO A 11 -18.81 4.89 19.47
CA PRO A 11 -19.35 6.20 19.15
C PRO A 11 -20.20 6.14 17.88
N ALA A 12 -21.47 6.45 18.02
CA ALA A 12 -22.40 6.70 16.92
C ALA A 12 -22.05 8.09 16.34
N VAL A 13 -21.49 8.11 15.13
CA VAL A 13 -21.41 9.32 14.30
C VAL A 13 -22.10 9.03 12.98
N MET A 14 -23.39 9.27 12.93
CA MET A 14 -24.19 9.34 11.72
C MET A 14 -25.21 10.47 11.89
N ALA A 15 -24.82 11.70 11.54
CA ALA A 15 -25.77 12.74 11.14
C ALA A 15 -25.02 13.88 10.46
N GLY A 16 -25.37 14.20 9.22
CA GLY A 16 -24.95 15.41 8.52
C GLY A 16 -24.08 15.18 7.28
N LEU A 17 -24.55 14.41 6.32
CA LEU A 17 -23.95 14.36 4.98
C LEU A 17 -24.64 15.41 4.08
N ASP A 18 -23.83 16.27 3.50
CA ASP A 18 -24.22 17.23 2.47
C ASP A 18 -24.75 16.49 1.24
N PRO A 19 -25.95 16.81 0.72
CA PRO A 19 -26.53 16.15 -0.46
C PRO A 19 -25.76 16.34 -1.78
N ALA A 20 -24.75 17.22 -1.82
CA ALA A 20 -23.90 17.44 -3.02
C ALA A 20 -22.94 16.30 -3.38
N ILE A 21 -22.97 15.15 -2.66
CA ILE A 21 -22.07 14.00 -2.89
C ILE A 21 -22.51 13.13 -4.09
N HIS A 22 -23.65 13.41 -4.72
CA HIS A 22 -24.26 12.52 -5.73
C HIS A 22 -23.89 12.78 -7.20
N ASP A 23 -23.11 13.81 -7.53
CA ASP A 23 -22.96 14.28 -8.92
C ASP A 23 -21.67 13.81 -9.65
N LEU A 24 -21.10 12.66 -9.32
CA LEU A 24 -20.08 12.06 -10.18
C LEU A 24 -20.58 10.70 -10.68
N ASN A 25 -20.91 10.66 -11.99
CA ASN A 25 -21.33 9.46 -12.69
C ASN A 25 -20.21 8.40 -12.69
N PRO A 26 -20.55 7.09 -12.58
CA PRO A 26 -19.57 5.99 -12.68
C PRO A 26 -18.83 5.88 -14.01
N GLY A 27 -19.17 6.72 -14.99
CA GLY A 27 -18.62 6.72 -16.33
C GLY A 27 -17.78 7.93 -16.72
N ASP A 28 -17.49 8.85 -15.79
CA ASP A 28 -16.65 10.00 -16.10
C ASP A 28 -15.19 9.53 -16.37
N PRO A 29 -14.56 10.00 -17.49
CA PRO A 29 -13.24 9.56 -17.87
C PRO A 29 -12.22 9.92 -16.80
N VAL A 30 -11.36 8.96 -16.47
CA VAL A 30 -10.18 9.18 -15.62
C VAL A 30 -9.25 10.15 -16.35
N ASP A 31 -8.76 11.17 -15.64
CA ASP A 31 -7.85 12.18 -16.19
C ASP A 31 -6.58 11.53 -16.75
N ASP A 32 -6.42 11.49 -18.07
CA ASP A 32 -5.27 10.89 -18.78
C ASP A 32 -3.91 11.50 -18.37
N ARG A 33 -3.92 12.65 -17.68
CA ARG A 33 -2.72 13.28 -17.10
C ARG A 33 -2.17 12.56 -15.86
N VAL A 34 -3.00 11.76 -15.20
CA VAL A 34 -2.57 10.97 -14.01
C VAL A 34 -2.03 9.61 -14.45
N TYR A 35 -2.49 9.10 -15.58
CA TYR A 35 -2.00 7.90 -16.24
C TYR A 35 -1.75 8.23 -17.70
N PRO A 36 -0.53 8.60 -18.09
CA PRO A 36 -0.20 8.66 -19.51
C PRO A 36 -0.42 7.25 -20.08
N ARG A 37 -1.30 7.14 -21.07
CA ARG A 37 -1.42 5.92 -21.85
C ARG A 37 -0.03 5.65 -22.41
N ILE A 38 0.51 4.47 -22.12
CA ILE A 38 1.65 3.96 -22.89
C ILE A 38 1.02 3.65 -24.26
N GLU A 39 1.09 4.62 -25.18
CA GLU A 39 0.73 4.35 -26.56
C GLU A 39 1.68 3.27 -27.06
N SER A 40 1.12 2.20 -27.61
CA SER A 40 1.87 1.17 -28.34
C SER A 40 2.44 1.80 -29.61
N GLY A 41 3.51 2.56 -29.45
CA GLY A 41 4.34 3.03 -30.55
C GLY A 41 5.19 1.87 -31.06
N ASP A 42 5.40 1.81 -32.38
CA ASP A 42 6.08 0.75 -33.13
C ASP A 42 7.55 0.45 -32.72
N GLY A 43 7.97 0.83 -31.52
CA GLY A 43 9.31 0.63 -30.94
C GLY A 43 9.37 -0.23 -29.68
N HIS A 44 8.28 -0.90 -29.29
CA HIS A 44 8.19 -1.65 -28.02
C HIS A 44 8.89 -3.02 -28.03
N ASP A 45 9.21 -3.60 -29.18
CA ASP A 45 9.73 -4.97 -29.28
C ASP A 45 11.17 -5.14 -28.75
N GLU A 46 11.94 -4.07 -28.56
CA GLU A 46 13.33 -4.16 -28.05
C GLU A 46 13.46 -4.06 -26.51
N PHE A 47 12.39 -3.62 -25.80
CA PHE A 47 12.48 -3.40 -24.34
C PHE A 47 12.17 -4.63 -23.47
N PHE A 48 11.44 -5.60 -24.01
CA PHE A 48 10.99 -6.77 -23.27
C PHE A 48 11.57 -8.07 -23.83
N ASP A 49 12.90 -8.19 -23.93
CA ASP A 49 13.54 -9.44 -24.36
C ASP A 49 13.17 -10.57 -23.36
N GLY A 50 12.11 -11.35 -23.70
CA GLY A 50 11.54 -12.43 -22.90
C GLY A 50 10.40 -12.06 -21.94
N ALA A 51 10.06 -10.78 -21.75
CA ALA A 51 8.89 -10.36 -20.96
C ALA A 51 7.65 -10.22 -21.84
N GLY A 52 6.49 -10.69 -21.36
CA GLY A 52 5.20 -10.44 -22.01
C GLY A 52 4.77 -8.98 -21.87
N ASP A 53 3.90 -8.52 -22.78
CA ASP A 53 3.33 -7.17 -22.73
C ASP A 53 2.71 -6.85 -21.36
N PRO A 54 2.85 -5.60 -20.88
CA PRO A 54 2.21 -5.16 -19.64
C PRO A 54 0.69 -5.29 -19.72
N GLU A 55 0.09 -6.07 -18.81
CA GLU A 55 -1.37 -6.25 -18.74
C GLU A 55 -1.95 -5.36 -17.63
N PRO A 56 -2.71 -4.29 -17.95
CA PRO A 56 -3.39 -3.49 -16.95
C PRO A 56 -4.40 -4.32 -16.14
N LEU A 57 -4.43 -4.15 -14.81
CA LEU A 57 -5.26 -4.97 -13.91
C LEU A 57 -6.57 -4.29 -13.54
N SER A 58 -6.60 -2.95 -13.47
CA SER A 58 -7.76 -2.19 -13.02
C SER A 58 -7.65 -0.73 -13.47
N PRO A 59 -8.78 -0.02 -13.66
CA PRO A 59 -8.79 1.43 -13.82
C PRO A 59 -8.20 2.19 -12.61
N ALA A 60 -8.19 1.57 -11.43
CA ALA A 60 -7.56 2.13 -10.23
C ALA A 60 -6.04 1.99 -10.21
N GLY A 61 -5.45 1.29 -11.18
CA GLY A 61 -4.02 1.03 -11.31
C GLY A 61 -3.69 -0.46 -11.25
N GLY A 62 -2.38 -0.72 -11.25
CA GLY A 62 -1.85 -2.07 -11.26
C GLY A 62 -1.61 -2.62 -12.66
N VAL A 63 -0.48 -3.29 -12.82
CA VAL A 63 -0.08 -3.96 -14.05
C VAL A 63 0.51 -5.33 -13.73
N ARG A 64 0.28 -6.30 -14.60
CA ARG A 64 0.92 -7.61 -14.54
C ARG A 64 2.03 -7.67 -15.57
N LEU A 65 3.22 -8.10 -15.14
CA LEU A 65 4.37 -8.40 -15.99
C LEU A 65 4.65 -9.90 -15.93
N THR A 66 4.69 -10.55 -17.09
CA THR A 66 4.95 -12.00 -17.23
C THR A 66 6.29 -12.24 -17.92
N GLY A 67 6.80 -13.47 -17.85
CA GLY A 67 8.04 -13.87 -18.54
C GLY A 67 9.33 -13.44 -17.85
N ILE A 68 9.27 -12.74 -16.71
CA ILE A 68 10.44 -12.30 -15.95
C ILE A 68 10.69 -13.27 -14.80
N ASP A 69 11.86 -13.91 -14.74
CA ASP A 69 12.34 -14.69 -13.59
C ASP A 69 13.09 -13.78 -12.62
N LEU A 70 12.45 -13.44 -11.51
CA LEU A 70 13.00 -12.54 -10.48
C LEU A 70 14.10 -13.21 -9.63
N ALA A 71 14.34 -14.52 -9.79
CA ALA A 71 15.46 -15.22 -9.17
C ALA A 71 16.80 -14.92 -9.85
N GLN A 72 16.76 -14.36 -11.07
CA GLN A 72 17.93 -13.99 -11.87
C GLN A 72 18.27 -12.51 -11.73
N PRO A 73 19.54 -12.13 -11.97
CA PRO A 73 19.91 -10.72 -12.09
C PRO A 73 19.12 -10.03 -13.22
N LEU A 74 18.60 -8.84 -12.95
CA LEU A 74 17.89 -8.07 -13.98
C LEU A 74 18.88 -7.47 -14.98
N SER A 75 18.56 -7.57 -16.27
CA SER A 75 19.22 -6.74 -17.27
C SER A 75 18.84 -5.26 -17.10
N PRO A 76 19.66 -4.29 -17.54
CA PRO A 76 19.30 -2.88 -17.48
C PRO A 76 17.98 -2.55 -18.19
N ALA A 77 17.68 -3.22 -19.30
CA ALA A 77 16.44 -3.02 -20.06
C ALA A 77 15.22 -3.50 -19.28
N VAL A 78 15.27 -4.71 -18.70
CA VAL A 78 14.18 -5.26 -17.86
C VAL A 78 13.98 -4.39 -16.62
N LYS A 79 15.07 -3.93 -15.98
CA LYS A 79 14.96 -3.03 -14.83
C LYS A 79 14.26 -1.72 -15.21
N ALA A 80 14.65 -1.10 -16.33
CA ALA A 80 14.02 0.13 -16.80
C ALA A 80 12.53 -0.05 -17.12
N ALA A 81 12.15 -1.19 -17.74
CA ALA A 81 10.76 -1.53 -18.00
C ALA A 81 9.94 -1.70 -16.71
N ILE A 82 10.50 -2.37 -15.70
CA ILE A 82 9.86 -2.50 -14.38
C ILE A 82 9.70 -1.13 -13.72
N ASP A 83 10.71 -0.26 -13.78
CA ASP A 83 10.63 1.09 -13.23
C ASP A 83 9.53 1.91 -13.91
N ALA A 84 9.48 1.88 -15.25
CA ALA A 84 8.44 2.58 -16.01
C ALA A 84 7.04 2.08 -15.65
N ALA A 85 6.85 0.76 -15.60
CA ALA A 85 5.59 0.14 -15.21
C ALA A 85 5.19 0.50 -13.75
N PHE A 86 6.15 0.51 -12.83
CA PHE A 86 5.94 0.86 -11.43
C PHE A 86 5.53 2.33 -11.25
N LEU A 87 6.21 3.25 -11.92
CA LEU A 87 5.89 4.68 -11.86
C LEU A 87 4.55 5.01 -12.54
N ALA A 88 4.20 4.30 -13.62
CA ALA A 88 2.95 4.51 -14.32
C ALA A 88 1.73 3.90 -13.60
N HIS A 89 1.89 2.72 -13.00
CA HIS A 89 0.76 1.93 -12.48
C HIS A 89 0.73 1.78 -10.96
N HIS A 90 1.80 2.18 -10.26
CA HIS A 90 1.99 2.12 -8.80
C HIS A 90 1.98 0.73 -8.18
N ILE A 91 1.46 -0.28 -8.87
CA ILE A 91 1.42 -1.68 -8.45
C ILE A 91 1.89 -2.55 -9.61
N VAL A 92 2.89 -3.41 -9.35
CA VAL A 92 3.35 -4.40 -10.33
C VAL A 92 3.20 -5.79 -9.75
N VAL A 93 2.55 -6.67 -10.52
CA VAL A 93 2.34 -8.08 -10.18
C VAL A 93 3.21 -8.95 -11.07
N PHE A 94 4.06 -9.77 -10.46
CA PHE A 94 4.85 -10.79 -11.12
C PHE A 94 4.29 -12.16 -10.72
N PRO A 95 3.56 -12.85 -11.59
CA PRO A 95 2.99 -14.16 -11.27
C PRO A 95 4.03 -15.27 -11.38
N ASN A 96 3.71 -16.45 -10.81
CA ASN A 96 4.43 -17.70 -10.98
C ASN A 96 5.93 -17.64 -10.61
N GLN A 97 6.30 -16.84 -9.61
CA GLN A 97 7.67 -16.74 -9.13
C GLN A 97 8.02 -17.92 -8.19
N SER A 98 9.31 -18.29 -8.17
CA SER A 98 9.88 -19.28 -7.25
C SER A 98 11.15 -18.69 -6.61
N LEU A 99 10.98 -18.00 -5.48
CA LEU A 99 12.06 -17.22 -4.86
C LEU A 99 12.40 -17.75 -3.46
N THR A 100 13.69 -17.83 -3.16
CA THR A 100 14.14 -17.85 -1.78
C THR A 100 13.99 -16.46 -1.14
N ARG A 101 14.10 -16.39 0.18
CA ARG A 101 14.07 -15.10 0.90
C ARG A 101 15.23 -14.18 0.53
N GLU A 102 16.39 -14.77 0.23
CA GLU A 102 17.58 -14.07 -0.23
C GLU A 102 17.40 -13.52 -1.64
N GLN A 103 16.84 -14.31 -2.56
CA GLN A 103 16.56 -13.88 -3.93
C GLN A 103 15.55 -12.74 -3.96
N GLN A 104 14.47 -12.81 -3.16
CA GLN A 104 13.54 -11.69 -3.02
C GLN A 104 14.21 -10.43 -2.46
N PHE A 105 15.13 -10.57 -1.50
CA PHE A 105 15.91 -9.44 -0.96
C PHE A 105 16.79 -8.83 -2.04
N LEU A 106 17.52 -9.65 -2.81
CA LEU A 106 18.38 -9.20 -3.90
C LEU A 106 17.58 -8.51 -5.01
N PHE A 107 16.41 -9.06 -5.37
CA PHE A 107 15.51 -8.40 -6.30
C PHE A 107 15.09 -7.01 -5.78
N ALA A 108 14.66 -6.91 -4.53
CA ALA A 108 14.28 -5.63 -3.92
C ALA A 108 15.43 -4.62 -3.89
N ALA A 109 16.68 -5.06 -3.76
CA ALA A 109 17.87 -4.21 -3.72
C ALA A 109 18.13 -3.46 -5.06
N ASN A 110 17.56 -3.91 -6.17
CA ASN A 110 17.62 -3.16 -7.44
C ASN A 110 16.89 -1.80 -7.39
N PHE A 111 16.01 -1.58 -6.39
CA PHE A 111 15.20 -0.37 -6.28
C PHE A 111 15.69 0.58 -5.19
N GLY A 112 16.70 0.20 -4.43
CA GLY A 112 17.30 1.02 -3.38
C GLY A 112 17.64 0.25 -2.11
N PRO A 113 18.04 0.95 -1.03
CA PRO A 113 18.42 0.31 0.23
C PRO A 113 17.24 -0.45 0.85
N VAL A 114 17.38 -1.77 0.98
CA VAL A 114 16.37 -2.64 1.59
C VAL A 114 16.49 -2.63 3.11
N GLU A 115 15.38 -2.61 3.82
CA GLU A 115 15.39 -2.77 5.27
C GLU A 115 15.80 -4.20 5.65
N ALA A 116 16.89 -4.31 6.40
CA ALA A 116 17.32 -5.59 6.95
C ALA A 116 16.48 -5.96 8.19
N HIS A 117 16.05 -7.20 8.26
CA HIS A 117 15.28 -7.74 9.37
C HIS A 117 16.12 -8.74 10.18
N GLY A 118 15.96 -8.76 11.52
CA GLY A 118 16.47 -9.84 12.37
C GLY A 118 15.71 -11.14 12.09
N ALA A 119 16.38 -12.29 12.10
CA ALA A 119 15.73 -13.59 11.90
C ALA A 119 14.76 -13.91 13.05
N HIS A 120 15.04 -13.42 14.26
CA HIS A 120 14.21 -13.58 15.45
C HIS A 120 14.08 -12.26 16.23
N ARG A 121 12.97 -12.13 16.95
CA ARG A 121 12.69 -10.96 17.82
C ARG A 121 13.75 -10.90 18.93
N GLY A 122 14.57 -9.84 18.95
CA GLY A 122 15.63 -9.66 19.96
C GLY A 122 17.05 -9.96 19.48
N GLU A 123 17.25 -10.44 18.25
CA GLU A 123 18.58 -10.59 17.68
C GLU A 123 19.15 -9.25 17.21
N ASN A 124 20.40 -8.96 17.61
CA ASN A 124 21.17 -7.80 17.12
C ASN A 124 21.69 -8.00 15.68
N LYS A 125 21.63 -9.23 15.14
CA LYS A 125 22.03 -9.54 13.77
C LYS A 125 20.91 -9.23 12.79
N ARG A 126 21.21 -8.43 11.79
CA ARG A 126 20.32 -8.13 10.66
C ARG A 126 20.77 -8.93 9.45
N TYR A 127 19.85 -9.67 8.86
CA TYR A 127 20.11 -10.50 7.69
C TYR A 127 19.55 -9.84 6.44
N GLY A 128 20.27 -9.97 5.34
CA GLY A 128 19.80 -9.56 4.00
C GLY A 128 18.79 -10.55 3.43
N VAL A 129 17.66 -10.74 4.12
CA VAL A 129 16.61 -11.69 3.73
C VAL A 129 15.22 -11.04 3.90
N ALA A 130 14.25 -11.47 3.09
CA ALA A 130 12.87 -11.05 3.22
C ALA A 130 12.28 -11.46 4.58
N HIS A 131 11.43 -10.59 5.14
CA HIS A 131 10.74 -10.82 6.40
C HIS A 131 9.52 -11.72 6.21
N VAL A 132 9.38 -12.74 7.08
CA VAL A 132 8.19 -13.61 7.07
C VAL A 132 7.01 -12.89 7.75
N MET A 133 5.91 -12.78 7.02
CA MET A 133 4.62 -12.28 7.49
C MET A 133 3.62 -13.44 7.50
N SER A 134 3.14 -13.83 8.68
CA SER A 134 2.20 -14.94 8.77
C SER A 134 1.15 -14.71 9.87
N ASN A 135 0.05 -15.45 9.77
CA ASN A 135 -0.93 -15.58 10.83
C ASN A 135 -0.64 -16.78 11.77
N LEU A 136 0.59 -17.31 11.75
CA LEU A 136 0.95 -18.50 12.52
C LEU A 136 1.48 -18.15 13.91
N GLY A 137 1.03 -18.90 14.91
CA GLY A 137 1.61 -18.91 16.24
C GLY A 137 2.97 -19.61 16.30
N PRO A 138 3.64 -19.61 17.48
CA PRO A 138 4.93 -20.28 17.66
C PRO A 138 4.89 -21.78 17.40
N ASP A 139 3.74 -22.40 17.57
CA ASP A 139 3.47 -23.82 17.29
C ASP A 139 3.12 -24.11 15.83
N GLY A 140 3.11 -23.08 14.98
CA GLY A 140 2.77 -23.18 13.57
C GLY A 140 1.27 -23.25 13.27
N THR A 141 0.39 -23.11 14.28
CA THR A 141 -1.07 -23.07 14.08
C THR A 141 -1.55 -21.68 13.68
N PRO A 142 -2.57 -21.58 12.78
CA PRO A 142 -3.20 -20.32 12.45
C PRO A 142 -3.86 -19.68 13.66
N THR A 143 -3.70 -18.35 13.83
CA THR A 143 -4.29 -17.61 14.93
C THR A 143 -4.52 -16.15 14.58
N PHE A 144 -5.64 -15.58 15.01
CA PHE A 144 -5.93 -14.16 14.83
C PHE A 144 -4.97 -13.26 15.63
N ARG A 145 -4.39 -13.75 16.74
CA ARG A 145 -3.47 -12.98 17.60
C ARG A 145 -2.24 -12.44 16.88
N PHE A 146 -1.79 -13.13 15.81
CA PHE A 146 -0.61 -12.75 15.04
C PHE A 146 -0.97 -12.02 13.73
N SER A 147 -2.25 -12.05 13.32
CA SER A 147 -2.73 -11.15 12.30
C SER A 147 -2.85 -9.75 12.94
N LYS A 148 -1.92 -8.86 12.60
CA LYS A 148 -1.92 -7.50 13.15
C LYS A 148 -3.20 -6.78 12.73
N ALA A 149 -4.10 -6.50 13.69
CA ALA A 149 -5.37 -5.82 13.44
C ALA A 149 -5.22 -4.52 12.64
N ALA A 150 -4.08 -3.82 12.79
CA ALA A 150 -3.76 -2.61 12.03
C ALA A 150 -3.69 -2.83 10.51
N ASN A 151 -3.33 -4.03 10.05
CA ASN A 151 -3.21 -4.31 8.61
C ASN A 151 -4.58 -4.41 7.91
N TYR A 152 -5.68 -4.54 8.65
CA TYR A 152 -7.04 -4.54 8.11
C TYR A 152 -7.61 -3.13 7.91
N HIS A 153 -6.90 -2.11 8.38
CA HIS A 153 -7.25 -0.71 8.16
C HIS A 153 -6.42 -0.12 7.01
N TRP A 154 -6.99 0.83 6.29
CA TRP A 154 -6.29 1.53 5.23
C TRP A 154 -5.05 2.25 5.76
N HIS A 155 -3.88 1.90 5.25
CA HIS A 155 -2.59 2.44 5.66
C HIS A 155 -1.58 2.48 4.51
N THR A 156 -0.57 3.31 4.67
CA THR A 156 0.71 3.16 4.00
C THR A 156 1.74 2.63 5.00
N ASP A 157 2.81 2.01 4.53
CA ASP A 157 3.81 1.42 5.44
C ASP A 157 4.61 2.49 6.17
N LYS A 158 4.65 2.37 7.49
CA LYS A 158 5.51 3.15 8.40
C LYS A 158 5.54 4.67 8.15
N PRO A 159 4.41 5.35 7.94
CA PRO A 159 4.38 6.79 7.71
C PRO A 159 4.86 7.61 8.93
N TYR A 160 5.01 6.97 10.07
CA TYR A 160 5.57 7.53 11.30
C TYR A 160 7.12 7.55 11.35
N HIS A 161 7.80 7.31 10.22
CA HIS A 161 9.23 7.55 10.06
C HIS A 161 9.48 8.89 9.36
N PRO A 162 10.55 9.61 9.69
CA PRO A 162 10.91 10.85 8.97
C PRO A 162 11.10 10.64 7.46
N ALA A 163 11.66 9.49 7.06
CA ALA A 163 11.75 9.04 5.68
C ALA A 163 11.05 7.68 5.55
N PRO A 164 9.73 7.66 5.26
CA PRO A 164 8.97 6.42 5.14
C PRO A 164 9.43 5.57 3.95
N PRO A 165 9.16 4.26 3.94
CA PRO A 165 9.43 3.41 2.80
C PRO A 165 8.78 3.93 1.52
N MET A 166 9.52 3.82 0.40
CA MET A 166 8.95 4.13 -0.91
C MET A 166 8.20 2.95 -1.50
N LEU A 167 8.70 1.74 -1.28
CA LEU A 167 8.26 0.52 -1.94
C LEU A 167 8.18 -0.62 -0.94
N THR A 168 7.12 -1.38 -1.01
CA THR A 168 6.98 -2.68 -0.34
C THR A 168 6.69 -3.77 -1.37
N MET A 169 7.23 -4.96 -1.13
CA MET A 169 6.96 -6.17 -1.87
C MET A 169 6.41 -7.25 -0.93
N LEU A 170 5.36 -7.93 -1.36
CA LEU A 170 4.91 -9.18 -0.76
C LEU A 170 4.99 -10.31 -1.79
N TYR A 171 5.48 -11.46 -1.33
CA TYR A 171 5.57 -12.68 -2.11
C TYR A 171 4.76 -13.78 -1.42
N ALA A 172 3.85 -14.41 -2.14
CA ALA A 172 2.90 -15.39 -1.61
C ALA A 172 3.50 -16.79 -1.54
N ILE A 173 3.65 -17.33 -0.32
CA ILE A 173 4.21 -18.66 -0.06
C ILE A 173 3.11 -19.69 0.22
N GLU A 174 2.17 -19.36 1.10
CA GLU A 174 1.06 -20.22 1.48
C GLU A 174 -0.19 -19.35 1.68
N LEU A 175 -1.31 -19.79 1.13
CA LEU A 175 -2.55 -19.03 1.08
C LEU A 175 -3.74 -19.88 1.52
N PRO A 176 -4.81 -19.25 2.06
CA PRO A 176 -6.09 -19.91 2.24
C PRO A 176 -6.66 -20.36 0.88
N PRO A 177 -7.57 -21.34 0.84
CA PRO A 177 -8.19 -21.80 -0.41
C PRO A 177 -8.96 -20.71 -1.17
N ALA A 178 -9.44 -19.70 -0.46
CA ALA A 178 -10.10 -18.52 -1.01
C ALA A 178 -9.94 -17.33 -0.06
N GLY A 179 -9.93 -16.11 -0.58
CA GLY A 179 -9.78 -14.88 0.18
C GLY A 179 -8.33 -14.61 0.62
N GLY A 180 -8.16 -13.80 1.67
CA GLY A 180 -6.86 -13.30 2.09
C GLY A 180 -6.31 -12.22 1.15
N ASP A 181 -7.21 -11.54 0.43
CA ASP A 181 -6.90 -10.51 -0.56
C ASP A 181 -6.20 -9.31 0.05
N THR A 182 -5.60 -8.50 -0.80
CA THR A 182 -5.08 -7.17 -0.43
C THR A 182 -5.73 -6.12 -1.32
N GLU A 183 -6.32 -5.10 -0.71
CA GLU A 183 -6.84 -3.95 -1.41
C GLU A 183 -5.84 -2.81 -1.41
N PHE A 184 -5.76 -2.10 -2.55
CA PHE A 184 -4.92 -0.94 -2.79
C PHE A 184 -5.78 0.23 -3.21
N GLY A 185 -5.73 1.32 -2.46
CA GLY A 185 -6.41 2.58 -2.77
C GLY A 185 -5.45 3.55 -3.44
N ASN A 186 -5.80 4.02 -4.62
CA ASN A 186 -4.97 4.96 -5.38
C ASN A 186 -5.18 6.40 -4.91
N MET A 187 -4.24 6.89 -4.13
CA MET A 187 -4.32 8.22 -3.54
C MET A 187 -4.04 9.34 -4.52
N ALA A 188 -3.35 9.05 -5.62
CA ALA A 188 -3.13 10.03 -6.70
C ALA A 188 -4.43 10.26 -7.47
N LEU A 189 -5.12 9.19 -7.89
CA LEU A 189 -6.44 9.30 -8.52
C LEU A 189 -7.46 9.96 -7.58
N ALA A 190 -7.48 9.54 -6.32
CA ALA A 190 -8.38 10.11 -5.33
C ALA A 190 -8.15 11.61 -5.15
N TYR A 191 -6.89 12.06 -5.09
CA TYR A 191 -6.56 13.48 -5.03
C TYR A 191 -6.99 14.23 -6.29
N SER A 192 -6.71 13.67 -7.48
CA SER A 192 -7.06 14.32 -8.76
C SER A 192 -8.56 14.55 -8.87
N ALA A 193 -9.37 13.62 -8.36
CA ALA A 193 -10.83 13.65 -8.37
C ALA A 193 -11.46 14.57 -7.28
N LEU A 194 -10.66 15.15 -6.38
CA LEU A 194 -11.18 16.07 -5.39
C LEU A 194 -11.65 17.38 -6.04
N PRO A 195 -12.77 17.96 -5.57
CA PRO A 195 -13.17 19.30 -5.97
C PRO A 195 -12.06 20.33 -5.70
N GLU A 196 -11.92 21.34 -6.55
CA GLU A 196 -10.88 22.36 -6.42
C GLU A 196 -10.94 23.12 -5.08
N GLY A 197 -12.15 23.31 -4.52
CA GLY A 197 -12.32 23.86 -3.17
C GLY A 197 -11.66 23.00 -2.09
N MET A 198 -11.79 21.68 -2.18
CA MET A 198 -11.15 20.75 -1.26
C MET A 198 -9.63 20.73 -1.45
N LYS A 199 -9.14 20.70 -2.68
CA LYS A 199 -7.69 20.78 -2.97
C LYS A 199 -7.08 22.04 -2.38
N ARG A 200 -7.75 23.20 -2.54
CA ARG A 200 -7.30 24.46 -1.91
C ARG A 200 -7.34 24.41 -0.37
N ARG A 201 -8.40 23.82 0.20
CA ARG A 201 -8.54 23.68 1.66
C ARG A 201 -7.41 22.86 2.29
N ILE A 202 -6.97 21.79 1.62
CA ILE A 202 -5.95 20.87 2.17
C ILE A 202 -4.53 21.23 1.72
N ALA A 203 -4.36 22.15 0.80
CA ALA A 203 -3.05 22.60 0.35
C ALA A 203 -2.22 23.17 1.52
N GLY A 204 -1.01 22.66 1.70
CA GLY A 204 -0.11 23.08 2.77
C GLY A 204 -0.44 22.54 4.17
N LEU A 205 -1.55 21.83 4.37
CA LEU A 205 -1.82 21.15 5.63
C LEU A 205 -0.85 19.98 5.86
N ARG A 206 -0.53 19.73 7.13
CA ARG A 206 0.34 18.62 7.55
C ARG A 206 -0.40 17.75 8.55
N ALA A 207 -0.35 16.42 8.33
CA ALA A 207 -0.90 15.44 9.25
C ALA A 207 0.22 14.86 10.12
N VAL A 208 -0.09 14.59 11.38
CA VAL A 208 0.81 13.95 12.34
C VAL A 208 0.58 12.46 12.35
N PHE A 209 1.66 11.67 12.28
CA PHE A 209 1.65 10.22 12.24
C PHE A 209 2.30 9.63 13.48
N ARG A 210 1.66 8.58 14.03
CA ARG A 210 2.18 7.78 15.14
C ARG A 210 2.02 6.29 14.86
N PRO A 211 2.94 5.44 15.35
CA PRO A 211 2.71 4.00 15.32
C PRO A 211 1.55 3.64 16.24
N ALA A 212 0.63 2.80 15.76
CA ALA A 212 -0.56 2.39 16.53
C ALA A 212 -0.22 1.59 17.81
N PHE A 213 0.99 1.02 17.90
CA PHE A 213 1.38 0.06 18.96
C PHE A 213 2.58 0.51 19.79
N ASP A 214 3.19 1.63 19.49
CA ASP A 214 4.40 2.10 20.15
C ASP A 214 4.29 3.60 20.45
N GLY A 215 3.67 3.90 21.57
CA GLY A 215 3.52 5.28 22.05
C GLY A 215 4.82 5.96 22.47
N THR A 216 5.95 5.22 22.52
CA THR A 216 7.25 5.76 22.93
C THR A 216 7.99 6.46 21.80
N ARG A 217 7.63 6.18 20.54
CA ARG A 217 8.25 6.84 19.39
C ARG A 217 7.74 8.27 19.25
N PRO A 218 8.63 9.21 18.92
CA PRO A 218 8.21 10.56 18.62
C PRO A 218 7.26 10.56 17.41
N ALA A 219 6.26 11.45 17.45
CA ALA A 219 5.42 11.70 16.29
C ALA A 219 6.22 12.38 15.20
N VAL A 220 5.87 12.12 13.96
CA VAL A 220 6.36 12.87 12.79
C VAL A 220 5.18 13.48 12.07
N ASP A 221 5.41 14.59 11.39
CA ASP A 221 4.40 15.20 10.53
C ASP A 221 4.86 15.21 9.08
N HIS A 222 3.91 15.00 8.17
CA HIS A 222 4.13 15.00 6.74
C HIS A 222 3.05 15.84 6.03
N PRO A 223 3.31 16.33 4.80
CA PRO A 223 2.29 16.98 4.01
C PRO A 223 1.05 16.09 3.85
N LEU A 224 -0.13 16.64 4.02
CA LEU A 224 -1.40 15.93 3.75
C LEU A 224 -1.57 15.62 2.26
N VAL A 225 -0.98 16.48 1.41
CA VAL A 225 -0.83 16.29 -0.03
C VAL A 225 0.65 16.13 -0.33
N ARG A 226 1.07 14.91 -0.59
CA ARG A 226 2.45 14.55 -0.92
C ARG A 226 2.70 14.69 -2.41
N THR A 227 3.85 15.24 -2.79
CA THR A 227 4.34 15.20 -4.17
C THR A 227 5.23 13.98 -4.37
N HIS A 228 4.98 13.22 -5.42
CA HIS A 228 5.80 12.07 -5.77
C HIS A 228 7.17 12.54 -6.32
N PRO A 229 8.30 12.11 -5.76
CA PRO A 229 9.61 12.69 -6.11
C PRO A 229 10.04 12.45 -7.55
N ASP A 230 9.61 11.32 -8.15
CA ASP A 230 10.05 10.93 -9.48
C ASP A 230 9.10 11.40 -10.59
N THR A 231 7.79 11.51 -10.29
CA THR A 231 6.76 11.85 -11.30
C THR A 231 6.17 13.25 -11.12
N GLY A 232 6.33 13.88 -9.97
CA GLY A 232 5.68 15.14 -9.62
C GLY A 232 4.17 15.04 -9.34
N VAL A 233 3.58 13.86 -9.46
CA VAL A 233 2.14 13.63 -9.22
C VAL A 233 1.82 13.82 -7.74
N LYS A 234 0.72 14.53 -7.46
CA LYS A 234 0.24 14.75 -6.11
C LYS A 234 -0.70 13.63 -5.66
N SER A 235 -0.56 13.20 -4.41
CA SER A 235 -1.39 12.18 -3.78
C SER A 235 -1.80 12.57 -2.36
N LEU A 236 -2.93 12.08 -1.89
CA LEU A 236 -3.29 12.17 -0.48
C LEU A 236 -2.35 11.30 0.36
N TYR A 237 -1.85 11.84 1.46
CA TYR A 237 -0.98 11.10 2.38
C TYR A 237 -1.65 11.04 3.76
N ILE A 238 -2.49 10.01 3.93
CA ILE A 238 -3.38 9.80 5.08
C ILE A 238 -3.35 8.31 5.47
N GLY A 239 -4.18 7.90 6.40
CA GLY A 239 -4.39 6.49 6.78
C GLY A 239 -4.54 6.31 8.29
N ASN A 240 -4.59 5.07 8.75
CA ASN A 240 -4.85 4.71 10.15
C ASN A 240 -3.77 5.19 11.15
N HIS A 241 -2.62 5.61 10.65
CA HIS A 241 -1.53 6.19 11.46
C HIS A 241 -1.61 7.71 11.58
N SER A 242 -2.51 8.37 10.82
CA SER A 242 -2.77 9.81 10.93
C SER A 242 -3.57 10.08 12.21
N THR A 243 -3.06 10.89 13.10
CA THR A 243 -3.70 11.17 14.40
C THR A 243 -4.46 12.49 14.42
N HIS A 244 -3.90 13.56 13.83
CA HIS A 244 -4.50 14.88 13.74
C HIS A 244 -3.81 15.73 12.66
N ILE A 245 -4.38 16.89 12.35
CA ILE A 245 -3.84 17.85 11.39
C ILE A 245 -3.31 19.03 12.19
N LEU A 246 -2.07 19.45 11.91
CA LEU A 246 -1.45 20.59 12.57
C LEU A 246 -2.22 21.89 12.27
N GLY A 247 -2.44 22.69 13.31
CA GLY A 247 -3.10 23.99 13.18
C GLY A 247 -4.63 23.95 13.09
N LEU A 248 -5.26 22.78 13.06
CA LEU A 248 -6.71 22.65 13.13
C LEU A 248 -7.16 22.20 14.53
N PRO A 249 -8.36 22.62 14.98
CA PRO A 249 -9.02 22.01 16.13
C PRO A 249 -9.15 20.48 15.95
N GLU A 250 -9.01 19.71 17.03
CA GLU A 250 -8.98 18.25 16.98
C GLU A 250 -10.21 17.65 16.26
N ALA A 251 -11.40 18.11 16.61
CA ALA A 251 -12.65 17.63 16.00
C ALA A 251 -12.72 17.94 14.50
N GLU A 252 -12.27 19.13 14.08
CA GLU A 252 -12.24 19.53 12.67
C GLU A 252 -11.22 18.71 11.88
N GLY A 253 -10.00 18.54 12.43
CA GLY A 253 -8.95 17.74 11.82
C GLY A 253 -9.35 16.28 11.68
N ALA A 254 -10.00 15.69 12.70
CA ALA A 254 -10.51 14.33 12.66
C ALA A 254 -11.62 14.14 11.62
N ALA A 255 -12.57 15.09 11.54
CA ALA A 255 -13.62 15.07 10.54
C ALA A 255 -13.06 15.15 9.12
N LEU A 256 -12.09 16.05 8.89
CA LEU A 256 -11.45 16.19 7.58
C LEU A 256 -10.67 14.92 7.17
N LEU A 257 -9.90 14.29 8.08
CA LEU A 257 -9.20 13.04 7.80
C LEU A 257 -10.20 11.91 7.46
N ALA A 258 -11.31 11.81 8.20
CA ALA A 258 -12.35 10.82 7.94
C ALA A 258 -13.03 11.05 6.58
N GLU A 259 -13.36 12.28 6.23
CA GLU A 259 -13.94 12.66 4.94
C GLU A 259 -13.00 12.31 3.78
N LEU A 260 -11.72 12.70 3.89
CA LEU A 260 -10.73 12.41 2.86
C LEU A 260 -10.53 10.90 2.67
N LEU A 261 -10.47 10.13 3.77
CA LEU A 261 -10.32 8.67 3.68
C LEU A 261 -11.55 8.02 3.04
N GLN A 262 -12.76 8.44 3.41
CA GLN A 262 -13.99 7.94 2.82
C GLN A 262 -14.06 8.20 1.30
N ARG A 263 -13.67 9.41 0.86
CA ARG A 263 -13.63 9.76 -0.55
C ARG A 263 -12.57 8.96 -1.30
N ALA A 264 -11.38 8.80 -0.71
CA ALA A 264 -10.23 8.16 -1.33
C ALA A 264 -10.34 6.62 -1.41
N THR A 265 -11.21 6.01 -0.63
CA THR A 265 -11.42 4.55 -0.61
C THR A 265 -12.70 4.10 -1.28
N GLN A 266 -13.29 4.95 -2.14
CA GLN A 266 -14.42 4.54 -3.00
C GLN A 266 -13.97 3.45 -3.99
N PRO A 267 -14.87 2.52 -4.36
CA PRO A 267 -14.52 1.36 -5.21
C PRO A 267 -13.80 1.72 -6.51
N ARG A 268 -14.10 2.87 -7.12
CA ARG A 268 -13.45 3.34 -8.36
C ARG A 268 -11.95 3.66 -8.21
N PHE A 269 -11.47 3.85 -6.99
CA PHE A 269 -10.06 4.11 -6.68
C PHE A 269 -9.36 2.90 -6.07
N VAL A 270 -10.04 1.75 -5.98
CA VAL A 270 -9.55 0.56 -5.29
C VAL A 270 -9.33 -0.58 -6.27
N TYR A 271 -8.12 -1.13 -6.23
CA TYR A 271 -7.80 -2.41 -6.85
C TYR A 271 -7.70 -3.49 -5.76
N ALA A 272 -8.37 -4.63 -5.94
CA ALA A 272 -8.29 -5.78 -5.05
C ALA A 272 -7.46 -6.89 -5.70
N HIS A 273 -6.29 -7.17 -5.14
CA HIS A 273 -5.44 -8.27 -5.59
C HIS A 273 -5.86 -9.58 -4.93
N ARG A 274 -6.30 -10.52 -5.78
CA ARG A 274 -6.59 -11.91 -5.39
C ARG A 274 -5.33 -12.73 -5.55
N TRP A 275 -4.71 -13.06 -4.44
CA TRP A 275 -3.42 -13.73 -4.41
C TRP A 275 -3.46 -15.15 -5.00
N ARG A 276 -2.39 -15.51 -5.68
CA ARG A 276 -2.02 -16.89 -6.02
C ARG A 276 -0.65 -17.17 -5.43
N VAL A 277 -0.42 -18.43 -5.02
CA VAL A 277 0.92 -18.85 -4.58
C VAL A 277 1.91 -18.61 -5.72
N GLY A 278 3.05 -18.01 -5.40
CA GLY A 278 4.02 -17.58 -6.40
C GLY A 278 3.82 -16.16 -6.95
N ASP A 279 2.76 -15.43 -6.56
CA ASP A 279 2.65 -14.01 -6.90
C ASP A 279 3.64 -13.20 -6.06
N LEU A 280 4.47 -12.38 -6.71
CA LEU A 280 5.15 -11.26 -6.08
C LEU A 280 4.47 -9.96 -6.52
N VAL A 281 4.00 -9.19 -5.54
CA VAL A 281 3.39 -7.87 -5.77
C VAL A 281 4.25 -6.81 -5.13
N MET A 282 4.63 -5.80 -5.90
CA MET A 282 5.30 -4.60 -5.44
C MET A 282 4.39 -3.38 -5.57
N TRP A 283 4.43 -2.47 -4.59
CA TRP A 283 3.59 -1.26 -4.62
C TRP A 283 4.28 -0.04 -4.06
N ASP A 284 3.82 1.12 -4.53
CA ASP A 284 4.36 2.43 -4.18
C ASP A 284 3.64 3.02 -2.96
N ASN A 285 4.31 3.03 -1.81
CA ASN A 285 3.80 3.63 -0.58
C ASN A 285 3.67 5.17 -0.64
N ARG A 286 4.22 5.78 -1.68
CA ARG A 286 4.16 7.25 -1.87
C ARG A 286 2.84 7.70 -2.48
N SER A 287 2.15 6.77 -3.15
CA SER A 287 0.92 7.04 -3.91
C SER A 287 -0.26 6.16 -3.53
N LEU A 288 -0.06 5.16 -2.64
CA LEU A 288 -1.09 4.17 -2.31
C LEU A 288 -1.34 4.06 -0.81
N LEU A 289 -2.60 3.78 -0.47
CA LEU A 289 -2.98 3.07 0.74
C LEU A 289 -3.23 1.61 0.41
N HIS A 290 -3.06 0.74 1.40
CA HIS A 290 -3.41 -0.67 1.25
C HIS A 290 -4.00 -1.22 2.55
N ARG A 291 -4.71 -2.36 2.43
CA ARG A 291 -5.19 -3.13 3.58
C ARG A 291 -5.31 -4.62 3.22
N ALA A 292 -5.12 -5.47 4.21
CA ALA A 292 -5.52 -6.87 4.12
C ALA A 292 -7.05 -6.98 4.23
N VAL A 293 -7.64 -7.95 3.55
CA VAL A 293 -9.07 -8.23 3.65
C VAL A 293 -9.26 -9.50 4.47
N ALA A 294 -10.06 -9.42 5.55
CA ALA A 294 -10.36 -10.55 6.41
C ALA A 294 -11.52 -11.40 5.84
N ASN A 295 -11.39 -11.81 4.58
CA ASN A 295 -12.41 -12.59 3.85
C ASN A 295 -12.10 -14.09 3.79
N TYR A 296 -11.45 -14.62 4.84
CA TYR A 296 -11.19 -16.03 5.04
C TYR A 296 -11.17 -16.39 6.54
N GLU A 297 -11.26 -17.67 6.86
CA GLU A 297 -11.19 -18.18 8.25
C GLU A 297 -9.75 -18.13 8.77
N VAL A 298 -9.34 -16.99 9.37
CA VAL A 298 -7.95 -16.68 9.77
C VAL A 298 -7.38 -17.70 10.78
N GLU A 299 -8.21 -18.29 11.62
CA GLU A 299 -7.80 -19.27 12.65
C GLU A 299 -7.77 -20.72 12.11
N LYS A 300 -8.22 -20.93 10.88
CA LYS A 300 -8.27 -22.25 10.25
C LYS A 300 -7.22 -22.42 9.16
N TYR A 301 -7.02 -21.40 8.35
CA TYR A 301 -6.14 -21.47 7.18
C TYR A 301 -4.87 -20.68 7.38
N ARG A 302 -3.76 -21.26 6.94
CA ARG A 302 -2.44 -20.65 6.97
C ARG A 302 -2.34 -19.59 5.88
N ARG A 303 -1.72 -18.46 6.21
CA ARG A 303 -1.35 -17.43 5.24
C ARG A 303 0.08 -16.97 5.55
N VAL A 304 0.99 -17.31 4.66
CA VAL A 304 2.42 -17.03 4.81
C VAL A 304 2.90 -16.23 3.60
N MET A 305 3.46 -15.08 3.86
CA MET A 305 4.02 -14.16 2.86
C MET A 305 5.45 -13.79 3.24
N HIS A 306 6.29 -13.53 2.25
CA HIS A 306 7.58 -12.88 2.47
C HIS A 306 7.51 -11.41 2.09
N ARG A 307 8.03 -10.52 2.95
CA ARG A 307 8.02 -9.07 2.74
C ARG A 307 9.41 -8.50 2.61
N SER A 308 9.64 -7.69 1.58
CA SER A 308 10.79 -6.78 1.45
C SER A 308 10.31 -5.34 1.42
N VAL A 309 11.09 -4.44 2.00
CA VAL A 309 10.75 -3.01 2.12
C VAL A 309 11.96 -2.20 1.69
N VAL A 310 11.78 -1.31 0.72
CA VAL A 310 12.82 -0.40 0.24
C VAL A 310 12.62 0.97 0.88
N ARG A 311 13.71 1.55 1.40
CA ARG A 311 13.69 2.86 2.05
C ARG A 311 13.33 3.96 1.06
N GLY A 312 12.60 4.95 1.55
CA GLY A 312 12.24 6.12 0.79
C GLY A 312 12.93 7.39 1.28
N THR A 313 12.36 8.52 0.88
CA THR A 313 12.83 9.87 1.19
C THR A 313 11.83 10.62 2.06
N VAL A 314 12.24 11.76 2.59
CA VAL A 314 11.35 12.66 3.33
C VAL A 314 10.22 13.14 2.41
N PRO A 315 8.94 13.01 2.80
CA PRO A 315 7.79 13.51 2.02
C PRO A 315 7.76 15.05 1.93
N PHE A 316 7.43 15.56 0.75
CA PHE A 316 7.31 17.00 0.50
C PHE A 316 6.09 17.32 -0.37
#